data_a104689a06a85a4246c05e4d448130f4
#
_entry.id   a104689a06a85a4246c05e4d448130f4
#
_cell.length_a   1.000
_cell.length_b   1.000
_cell.length_c   1.000
_cell.angle_alpha   90.00
_cell.angle_beta   90.00
_cell.angle_gamma   90.00
#
_symmetry.space_group_name_H-M   'P 1'
#
loop_
_entity.id
_entity.type
_entity.pdbx_description
1 polymer ?
#
loop_
_entity_poly.entity_id
_entity_poly.type
_entity_poly.pdbx_seq_one_letter_code
_entity_poly.pdbx_strand_id
1 'polypeptide(L)'
;MNKISVNDLFVSEPDPSWFGNGPNEPDHPCWTNKNWLKSRFHFSFAEWHGGRNRFGCLRVVNDDLVQPSRGFGTHGHQDMEIITYILHGGLTHKDSMGSEETLGRGSVQFMTAGTGVMHSEYNLDPEQ
;
A
#
# COMPACT_ATOMS: atom_id res chain seq x y z
N MET A 1 21.83 16.59 -7.81
CA MET A 1 20.97 15.43 -7.42
C MET A 1 20.16 15.87 -6.23
N ASN A 2 18.82 15.84 -6.33
CA ASN A 2 17.95 16.12 -5.19
C ASN A 2 17.70 14.82 -4.43
N LYS A 3 18.12 14.75 -3.17
CA LYS A 3 17.88 13.63 -2.27
C LYS A 3 16.77 14.03 -1.29
N ILE A 4 15.78 13.15 -1.12
CA ILE A 4 14.74 13.29 -0.10
C ILE A 4 15.08 12.30 1.00
N SER A 5 15.23 12.78 2.23
CA SER A 5 15.45 11.91 3.38
C SER A 5 14.15 11.20 3.75
N VAL A 6 14.26 9.97 4.24
CA VAL A 6 13.11 9.22 4.79
C VAL A 6 12.43 9.97 5.95
N ASN A 7 13.19 10.77 6.68
CA ASN A 7 12.67 11.59 7.78
C ASN A 7 11.86 12.82 7.31
N ASP A 8 11.95 13.15 6.02
CA ASP A 8 11.20 14.26 5.40
C ASP A 8 9.92 13.79 4.71
N LEU A 9 9.63 12.48 4.76
CA LEU A 9 8.43 11.90 4.20
C LEU A 9 7.26 12.02 5.18
N PHE A 10 6.07 12.27 4.64
CA PHE A 10 4.86 12.18 5.42
C PHE A 10 4.58 10.72 5.77
N VAL A 11 4.20 10.46 7.02
CA VAL A 11 3.79 9.15 7.50
C VAL A 11 2.29 9.15 7.68
N SER A 12 1.61 8.32 6.89
CA SER A 12 0.19 8.05 7.01
C SER A 12 -0.05 6.83 7.90
N GLU A 13 -1.00 6.97 8.82
CA GLU A 13 -1.51 5.90 9.68
C GLU A 13 -3.04 5.99 9.64
N PRO A 14 -3.69 5.52 8.55
CA PRO A 14 -5.10 5.72 8.31
C PRO A 14 -5.98 4.91 9.26
N ASP A 15 -7.20 5.41 9.50
CA ASP A 15 -8.21 4.69 10.28
C ASP A 15 -8.56 3.34 9.61
N PRO A 16 -8.57 2.23 10.36
CA PRO A 16 -8.89 0.90 9.83
C PRO A 16 -10.27 0.80 9.18
N SER A 17 -11.20 1.65 9.54
CA SER A 17 -12.53 1.68 8.95
C SER A 17 -12.53 1.95 7.44
N TRP A 18 -11.50 2.65 6.93
CA TRP A 18 -11.37 2.96 5.50
C TRP A 18 -11.32 1.72 4.60
N PHE A 19 -10.76 0.64 5.10
CA PHE A 19 -10.56 -0.60 4.33
C PHE A 19 -11.19 -1.82 5.00
N GLY A 20 -11.98 -1.63 6.07
CA GLY A 20 -12.66 -2.72 6.75
C GLY A 20 -11.77 -3.66 7.56
N ASN A 21 -10.57 -3.20 7.95
CA ASN A 21 -9.63 -4.02 8.71
C ASN A 21 -10.05 -4.30 10.16
N GLY A 22 -11.03 -3.55 10.69
CA GLY A 22 -11.38 -3.60 12.10
C GLY A 22 -10.38 -2.83 12.98
N PRO A 23 -10.49 -2.93 14.31
CA PRO A 23 -9.65 -2.16 15.23
C PRO A 23 -8.16 -2.54 15.05
N ASN A 24 -7.29 -1.57 15.32
CA ASN A 24 -5.85 -1.79 15.36
C ASN A 24 -5.46 -2.79 16.45
N GLU A 25 -4.41 -3.55 16.20
CA GLU A 25 -3.81 -4.51 17.13
C GLU A 25 -2.42 -4.01 17.56
N PRO A 26 -2.34 -3.05 18.49
CA PRO A 26 -1.07 -2.41 18.84
C PRO A 26 -0.07 -3.34 19.53
N ASP A 27 -0.56 -4.44 20.10
CA ASP A 27 0.27 -5.41 20.85
C ASP A 27 0.51 -6.70 20.04
N HIS A 28 0.33 -6.65 18.71
CA HIS A 28 0.61 -7.81 17.87
C HIS A 28 2.09 -8.23 17.98
N PRO A 29 2.40 -9.53 18.24
CA PRO A 29 3.75 -9.98 18.57
C PRO A 29 4.80 -9.68 17.50
N CYS A 30 4.39 -9.69 16.24
CA CYS A 30 5.26 -9.48 15.08
C CYS A 30 5.16 -8.07 14.51
N TRP A 31 4.39 -7.17 15.15
CA TRP A 31 4.12 -5.83 14.63
C TRP A 31 4.47 -4.76 15.67
N THR A 32 5.37 -3.86 15.32
CA THR A 32 5.90 -2.84 16.24
C THR A 32 5.19 -1.49 16.16
N ASN A 33 4.37 -1.27 15.15
CA ASN A 33 3.55 -0.07 15.01
C ASN A 33 2.22 -0.25 15.77
N LYS A 34 1.61 0.89 16.13
CA LYS A 34 0.28 0.89 16.77
C LYS A 34 -0.88 0.85 15.79
N ASN A 35 -0.61 1.13 14.51
CA ASN A 35 -1.60 1.13 13.44
C ASN A 35 -1.39 -0.07 12.50
N TRP A 36 -2.45 -0.57 11.88
CA TRP A 36 -2.42 -1.65 10.90
C TRP A 36 -1.60 -1.34 9.65
N LEU A 37 -1.47 -0.06 9.30
CA LEU A 37 -0.67 0.45 8.19
C LEU A 37 0.24 1.58 8.66
N LYS A 38 1.48 1.54 8.21
CA LYS A 38 2.38 2.69 8.21
C LYS A 38 2.88 2.91 6.79
N SER A 39 2.39 3.97 6.16
CA SER A 39 2.75 4.33 4.79
C SER A 39 3.56 5.61 4.76
N ARG A 40 4.65 5.64 3.99
CA ARG A 40 5.45 6.84 3.76
C ARG A 40 5.18 7.37 2.36
N PHE A 41 4.66 8.59 2.28
CA PHE A 41 4.31 9.24 1.02
C PHE A 41 5.44 10.12 0.50
N HIS A 42 5.84 9.89 -0.74
CA HIS A 42 6.81 10.73 -1.47
C HIS A 42 6.15 11.91 -2.20
N PHE A 43 4.86 11.77 -2.55
CA PHE A 43 4.05 12.80 -3.19
C PHE A 43 2.77 13.02 -2.42
N SER A 44 2.13 14.16 -2.65
CA SER A 44 0.80 14.45 -2.10
C SER A 44 -0.16 13.34 -2.51
N PHE A 45 -0.75 12.68 -1.53
CA PHE A 45 -1.61 11.52 -1.69
C PHE A 45 -2.58 11.43 -0.50
N ALA A 46 -3.79 10.91 -0.73
CA ALA A 46 -4.83 10.76 0.27
C ALA A 46 -4.99 12.03 1.14
N GLU A 47 -4.77 11.94 2.45
CA GLU A 47 -4.90 13.05 3.40
C GLU A 47 -3.76 14.08 3.36
N TRP A 48 -2.65 13.78 2.67
CA TRP A 48 -1.48 14.66 2.65
C TRP A 48 -1.40 15.55 1.41
N HIS A 49 -1.28 16.85 1.60
CA HIS A 49 -1.17 17.87 0.56
C HIS A 49 0.14 18.67 0.69
N GLY A 50 1.28 17.99 0.64
CA GLY A 50 2.62 18.53 0.89
C GLY A 50 3.27 19.32 -0.25
N GLY A 51 2.54 19.57 -1.34
CA GLY A 51 2.99 20.40 -2.47
C GLY A 51 3.77 19.66 -3.56
N ARG A 52 4.40 18.52 -3.28
CA ARG A 52 4.99 17.65 -4.31
C ARG A 52 3.94 16.72 -4.86
N ASN A 53 3.58 16.86 -6.13
CA ASN A 53 2.47 16.12 -6.72
C ASN A 53 2.90 15.03 -7.69
N ARG A 54 4.09 15.14 -8.27
CA ARG A 54 4.61 14.19 -9.28
C ARG A 54 6.08 14.41 -9.60
N PHE A 55 6.67 13.43 -10.25
CA PHE A 55 7.92 13.57 -10.97
C PHE A 55 7.77 12.94 -12.36
N GLY A 56 7.67 13.77 -13.40
CA GLY A 56 7.28 13.29 -14.73
C GLY A 56 5.89 12.63 -14.70
N CYS A 57 5.81 11.40 -15.19
CA CYS A 57 4.57 10.59 -15.12
C CYS A 57 4.36 9.91 -13.76
N LEU A 58 5.38 9.85 -12.91
CA LEU A 58 5.30 9.21 -11.60
C LEU A 58 4.46 10.06 -10.63
N ARG A 59 3.29 9.55 -10.27
CA ARG A 59 2.27 10.28 -9.49
C ARG A 59 2.25 9.87 -8.02
N VAL A 60 2.48 8.60 -7.73
CA VAL A 60 2.47 8.03 -6.39
C VAL A 60 3.72 7.19 -6.19
N VAL A 61 4.39 7.35 -5.07
CA VAL A 61 5.40 6.44 -4.55
C VAL A 61 5.17 6.32 -3.05
N ASN A 62 4.76 5.15 -2.62
CA ASN A 62 4.54 4.84 -1.21
C ASN A 62 5.47 3.70 -0.78
N ASP A 63 5.89 3.76 0.47
CA ASP A 63 6.58 2.68 1.18
C ASP A 63 5.65 2.23 2.31
N ASP A 64 5.03 1.07 2.13
CA ASP A 64 3.94 0.57 2.96
C ASP A 64 4.39 -0.60 3.82
N LEU A 65 4.16 -0.49 5.13
CA LEU A 65 4.25 -1.59 6.07
C LEU A 65 2.82 -1.96 6.48
N VAL A 66 2.38 -3.15 6.11
CA VAL A 66 1.03 -3.65 6.37
C VAL A 66 1.07 -4.74 7.43
N GLN A 67 0.30 -4.57 8.50
CA GLN A 67 0.20 -5.54 9.58
C GLN A 67 -0.26 -6.91 9.07
N PRO A 68 0.24 -8.02 9.66
CA PRO A 68 -0.27 -9.35 9.39
C PRO A 68 -1.81 -9.44 9.47
N SER A 69 -2.41 -10.19 8.55
CA SER A 69 -3.87 -10.36 8.40
C SER A 69 -4.65 -9.09 8.06
N ARG A 70 -3.99 -8.04 7.62
CA ARG A 70 -4.57 -6.73 7.25
C ARG A 70 -4.28 -6.40 5.79
N GLY A 71 -4.95 -5.39 5.28
CA GLY A 71 -4.72 -4.95 3.91
C GLY A 71 -5.69 -3.89 3.44
N PHE A 72 -5.64 -3.66 2.13
CA PHE A 72 -6.49 -2.71 1.43
C PHE A 72 -7.68 -3.46 0.84
N GLY A 73 -8.87 -3.24 1.41
CA GLY A 73 -10.13 -3.76 0.89
C GLY A 73 -10.38 -3.31 -0.54
N THR A 74 -11.39 -3.89 -1.18
CA THR A 74 -11.70 -3.62 -2.58
C THR A 74 -11.85 -2.12 -2.86
N HIS A 75 -10.99 -1.61 -3.75
CA HIS A 75 -10.97 -0.23 -4.19
C HIS A 75 -10.66 -0.13 -5.69
N GLY A 76 -10.94 1.02 -6.30
CA GLY A 76 -10.86 1.22 -7.73
C GLY A 76 -9.69 2.09 -8.17
N HIS A 77 -9.18 1.80 -9.38
CA HIS A 77 -8.22 2.62 -10.11
C HIS A 77 -8.66 2.80 -11.54
N GLN A 78 -8.27 3.93 -12.13
CA GLN A 78 -8.41 4.21 -13.56
C GLN A 78 -7.24 5.09 -14.02
N ASP A 79 -6.90 4.99 -15.30
CA ASP A 79 -5.87 5.83 -15.95
C ASP A 79 -4.49 5.76 -15.25
N MET A 80 -4.17 4.60 -14.64
CA MET A 80 -2.93 4.36 -13.90
C MET A 80 -2.23 3.06 -14.31
N GLU A 81 -0.91 3.13 -14.40
CA GLU A 81 -0.02 1.99 -14.31
C GLU A 81 0.36 1.81 -12.84
N ILE A 82 0.15 0.61 -12.30
CA ILE A 82 0.37 0.30 -10.89
C ILE A 82 1.43 -0.77 -10.78
N ILE A 83 2.46 -0.51 -9.98
CA ILE A 83 3.58 -1.42 -9.73
C ILE A 83 3.74 -1.58 -8.24
N THR A 84 3.65 -2.81 -7.77
CA THR A 84 3.93 -3.16 -6.36
C THR A 84 5.14 -4.08 -6.31
N TYR A 85 6.15 -3.70 -5.54
CA TYR A 85 7.36 -4.49 -5.30
C TYR A 85 7.39 -4.97 -3.85
N ILE A 86 7.50 -6.28 -3.65
CA ILE A 86 7.47 -6.89 -2.34
C ILE A 86 8.89 -6.94 -1.76
N LEU A 87 9.14 -6.17 -0.71
CA LEU A 87 10.42 -6.12 -0.01
C LEU A 87 10.55 -7.21 1.06
N HIS A 88 9.45 -7.51 1.75
CA HIS A 88 9.39 -8.49 2.83
C HIS A 88 7.98 -9.05 2.98
N GLY A 89 7.84 -10.29 3.48
CA GLY A 89 6.56 -10.94 3.64
C GLY A 89 5.91 -11.33 2.33
N GLY A 90 4.59 -11.35 2.32
CA GLY A 90 3.76 -11.71 1.17
C GLY A 90 2.56 -10.78 1.00
N LEU A 91 2.19 -10.54 -0.24
CA LEU A 91 1.01 -9.76 -0.59
C LEU A 91 0.08 -10.61 -1.46
N THR A 92 -1.16 -10.79 -1.02
CA THR A 92 -2.20 -11.43 -1.81
C THR A 92 -3.02 -10.35 -2.50
N HIS A 93 -2.95 -10.36 -3.82
CA HIS A 93 -3.70 -9.48 -4.71
C HIS A 93 -4.88 -10.22 -5.32
N LYS A 94 -6.02 -9.54 -5.43
CA LYS A 94 -7.21 -10.04 -6.13
C LYS A 94 -7.86 -8.90 -6.88
N ASP A 95 -8.23 -9.13 -8.14
CA ASP A 95 -8.84 -8.12 -9.00
C ASP A 95 -10.20 -8.53 -9.56
N SER A 96 -10.90 -7.55 -10.13
CA SER A 96 -12.22 -7.73 -10.77
C SER A 96 -12.17 -8.48 -12.11
N MET A 97 -10.98 -8.76 -12.63
CA MET A 97 -10.77 -9.55 -13.85
C MET A 97 -10.64 -11.05 -13.59
N GLY A 98 -10.64 -11.46 -12.30
CA GLY A 98 -10.58 -12.84 -11.87
C GLY A 98 -9.18 -13.34 -11.52
N SER A 99 -8.19 -12.45 -11.46
CA SER A 99 -6.85 -12.79 -11.00
C SER A 99 -6.79 -12.80 -9.47
N GLU A 100 -6.16 -13.82 -8.91
CA GLU A 100 -5.82 -13.90 -7.50
C GLU A 100 -4.44 -14.55 -7.36
N GLU A 101 -3.51 -13.88 -6.72
CA GLU A 101 -2.14 -14.37 -6.56
C GLU A 101 -1.52 -13.84 -5.27
N THR A 102 -0.72 -14.69 -4.63
CA THR A 102 0.13 -14.28 -3.50
C THR A 102 1.57 -14.15 -3.97
N LEU A 103 2.11 -12.95 -3.81
CA LEU A 103 3.44 -12.57 -4.22
C LEU A 103 4.36 -12.47 -2.99
N GLY A 104 5.48 -13.15 -3.04
CA GLY A 104 6.50 -13.11 -1.99
C GLY A 104 7.60 -12.09 -2.26
N ARG A 105 8.57 -12.03 -1.35
CA ARG A 105 9.74 -11.14 -1.44
C ARG A 105 10.43 -11.21 -2.80
N GLY A 106 10.71 -10.05 -3.38
CA GLY A 106 11.39 -9.90 -4.67
C GLY A 106 10.47 -9.95 -5.87
N SER A 107 9.18 -10.29 -5.66
CA SER A 107 8.18 -10.28 -6.72
C SER A 107 7.73 -8.86 -7.06
N VAL A 108 7.30 -8.69 -8.29
CA VAL A 108 6.70 -7.47 -8.81
C VAL A 108 5.31 -7.79 -9.33
N GLN A 109 4.31 -7.08 -8.85
CA GLN A 109 3.00 -7.01 -9.47
C GLN A 109 2.96 -5.81 -10.40
N PHE A 110 2.41 -6.00 -11.59
CA PHE A 110 2.15 -4.94 -12.54
C PHE A 110 0.70 -4.99 -13.02
N MET A 111 0.02 -3.85 -13.00
CA MET A 111 -1.37 -3.75 -13.44
C MET A 111 -1.60 -2.46 -14.21
N THR A 112 -2.24 -2.57 -15.36
CA THR A 112 -2.74 -1.44 -16.15
C THR A 112 -4.23 -1.26 -15.84
N ALA A 113 -4.58 -0.18 -15.14
CA ALA A 113 -5.97 0.07 -14.75
C ALA A 113 -6.87 0.47 -15.91
N GLY A 114 -6.31 1.12 -16.96
CA GLY A 114 -7.06 1.51 -18.15
C GLY A 114 -8.32 2.30 -17.81
N THR A 115 -9.47 1.87 -18.31
CA THR A 115 -10.77 2.51 -18.08
C THR A 115 -11.36 2.24 -16.69
N GLY A 116 -10.77 1.32 -15.94
CA GLY A 116 -11.16 1.00 -14.56
C GLY A 116 -10.91 -0.45 -14.19
N VAL A 117 -10.38 -0.64 -12.98
CA VAL A 117 -10.22 -1.94 -12.34
C VAL A 117 -10.52 -1.80 -10.85
N MET A 118 -11.11 -2.84 -10.27
CA MET A 118 -11.26 -2.97 -8.82
C MET A 118 -10.30 -4.03 -8.35
N HIS A 119 -9.59 -3.79 -7.25
CA HIS A 119 -8.72 -4.78 -6.64
C HIS A 119 -8.66 -4.68 -5.12
N SER A 120 -8.09 -5.68 -4.51
CA SER A 120 -7.76 -5.71 -3.09
C SER A 120 -6.38 -6.30 -2.89
N GLU A 121 -5.69 -5.88 -1.83
CA GLU A 121 -4.34 -6.28 -1.50
C GLU A 121 -4.24 -6.55 -0.01
N TYR A 122 -3.90 -7.78 0.37
CA TYR A 122 -3.83 -8.19 1.77
C TYR A 122 -2.50 -8.86 2.10
N ASN A 123 -1.96 -8.54 3.26
CA ASN A 123 -0.96 -9.36 3.91
C ASN A 123 -1.70 -10.49 4.66
N LEU A 124 -1.83 -11.66 4.04
CA LEU A 124 -2.51 -12.80 4.65
C LEU A 124 -1.58 -13.70 5.49
N ASP A 125 -0.30 -13.35 5.58
CA ASP A 125 0.62 -14.02 6.49
C ASP A 125 0.29 -13.64 7.94
N PRO A 126 0.09 -14.59 8.84
CA PRO A 126 -0.23 -14.29 10.23
C PRO A 126 0.97 -13.87 11.07
N GLU A 127 2.19 -14.02 10.56
CA GLU A 127 3.44 -13.82 11.30
C GLU A 127 4.37 -12.73 10.75
N GLN A 128 4.16 -12.27 9.51
CA GLN A 128 5.07 -11.32 8.84
C GLN A 128 4.37 -10.07 8.32
#